data_eb8cf8a0b1415f1cf4216b55752d316d
#
_entry.id   eb8cf8a0b1415f1cf4216b55752d316d
#
_cell.length_a   1.000
_cell.length_b   1.000
_cell.length_c   1.000
_cell.angle_alpha   90.00
_cell.angle_beta   90.00
_cell.angle_gamma   90.00
#
_symmetry.space_group_name_H-M   'P 1'
#
loop_
_entity.id
_entity.type
_entity.pdbx_description
1 polymer ?
#
loop_
_entity_poly.entity_id
_entity_poly.type
_entity_poly.pdbx_seq_one_letter_code
_entity_poly.pdbx_strand_id
1 'polypeptide(L)'
;MLTGDESLKKRPMKPILNSLETLGISTESDDGKPPITIKGKINGSEINIDGGISSQFISALLIIGPRLENGLTLNVNGNLVSKPYVDLTLAIMKEFGVETNTEIPYEKYSVEHQIYKPTTFTIPSDFSNLALLLAANVLLDDGLEIDINLGEMPQGDEAIIDILEELGVTVILDGDNITTKSPKVLGGGRFDLSNTPDLLPALAILCLKSSKPIEIFNVKHARYKETDRISVISRELKKIGIGVKENDDGMILTPTKNHTPAEFNSENDHRLFMAFSIASMYIGDCTVTDPDSVQVSYPNFIKDMKNCGAQIIPL
;
A
#
# COMPACT_ATOMS: atom_id res chain seq x y z
N MET A 1 10.95 -2.37 -25.24
CA MET A 1 10.73 -3.49 -24.32
C MET A 1 10.83 -2.98 -22.87
N LEU A 2 9.90 -3.36 -22.04
CA LEU A 2 9.83 -3.00 -20.61
C LEU A 2 10.02 -4.27 -19.77
N THR A 3 10.83 -4.19 -18.73
CA THR A 3 11.11 -5.27 -17.78
C THR A 3 11.41 -4.66 -16.42
N GLY A 4 11.67 -5.46 -15.43
CA GLY A 4 12.00 -5.03 -14.07
C GLY A 4 12.65 -6.15 -13.26
N ASP A 5 12.62 -6.00 -11.95
CA ASP A 5 13.08 -6.99 -11.00
C ASP A 5 12.17 -8.24 -10.97
N GLU A 6 12.51 -9.21 -10.15
CA GLU A 6 11.77 -10.47 -10.06
C GLU A 6 10.34 -10.27 -9.47
N SER A 7 10.11 -9.22 -8.68
CA SER A 7 8.79 -8.88 -8.19
C SER A 7 7.90 -8.34 -9.30
N LEU A 8 8.38 -7.37 -10.08
CA LEU A 8 7.64 -6.79 -11.19
C LEU A 8 7.33 -7.84 -12.28
N LYS A 9 8.27 -8.75 -12.57
CA LYS A 9 8.09 -9.82 -13.55
C LYS A 9 6.94 -10.80 -13.20
N LYS A 10 6.55 -10.88 -11.95
CA LYS A 10 5.44 -11.74 -11.50
C LYS A 10 4.08 -11.05 -11.56
N ARG A 11 4.05 -9.70 -11.62
CA ARG A 11 2.79 -8.94 -11.56
C ARG A 11 1.95 -9.10 -12.82
N PRO A 12 0.62 -9.29 -12.68
CA PRO A 12 -0.28 -9.37 -13.81
C PRO A 12 -0.47 -7.97 -14.44
N MET A 13 -0.02 -7.78 -15.69
CA MET A 13 -0.18 -6.53 -16.45
C MET A 13 -1.26 -6.63 -17.52
N LYS A 14 -1.94 -7.77 -17.62
CA LYS A 14 -2.94 -8.03 -18.66
C LYS A 14 -4.03 -6.96 -18.78
N PRO A 15 -4.58 -6.39 -17.68
CA PRO A 15 -5.61 -5.35 -17.80
C PRO A 15 -5.11 -4.10 -18.53
N ILE A 16 -3.91 -3.60 -18.20
CA ILE A 16 -3.35 -2.42 -18.87
C ILE A 16 -2.96 -2.75 -20.33
N LEU A 17 -2.45 -3.94 -20.62
CA LEU A 17 -2.12 -4.35 -21.98
C LEU A 17 -3.36 -4.41 -22.86
N ASN A 18 -4.44 -5.02 -22.41
CA ASN A 18 -5.73 -5.05 -23.13
C ASN A 18 -6.26 -3.65 -23.39
N SER A 19 -6.13 -2.74 -22.42
CA SER A 19 -6.51 -1.34 -22.59
C SER A 19 -5.68 -0.64 -23.67
N LEU A 20 -4.37 -0.86 -23.71
CA LEU A 20 -3.48 -0.32 -24.75
C LEU A 20 -3.80 -0.90 -26.13
N GLU A 21 -4.13 -2.17 -26.22
CA GLU A 21 -4.55 -2.81 -27.48
C GLU A 21 -5.86 -2.21 -28.02
N THR A 22 -6.83 -1.94 -27.13
CA THR A 22 -8.07 -1.21 -27.49
C THR A 22 -7.78 0.18 -28.03
N LEU A 23 -6.73 0.85 -27.55
CA LEU A 23 -6.27 2.14 -28.05
C LEU A 23 -5.44 2.05 -29.34
N GLY A 24 -5.25 0.86 -29.93
CA GLY A 24 -4.53 0.62 -31.18
C GLY A 24 -3.04 0.34 -31.03
N ILE A 25 -2.57 0.10 -29.81
CA ILE A 25 -1.19 -0.30 -29.52
C ILE A 25 -1.04 -1.83 -29.67
N SER A 26 0.06 -2.28 -30.29
CA SER A 26 0.43 -3.70 -30.30
C SER A 26 1.26 -4.02 -29.05
N THR A 27 0.87 -5.05 -28.31
CA THR A 27 1.60 -5.54 -27.15
C THR A 27 2.05 -7.00 -27.33
N GLU A 28 3.24 -7.33 -26.83
CA GLU A 28 3.77 -8.69 -26.77
C GLU A 28 4.26 -8.94 -25.34
N SER A 29 3.84 -10.03 -24.72
CA SER A 29 4.21 -10.41 -23.34
C SER A 29 4.08 -11.91 -23.14
N ASP A 30 4.70 -12.47 -22.11
CA ASP A 30 4.48 -13.83 -21.66
C ASP A 30 3.33 -13.85 -20.64
N ASP A 31 2.16 -14.33 -21.07
CA ASP A 31 0.92 -14.39 -20.27
C ASP A 31 0.58 -13.05 -19.55
N GLY A 32 0.80 -11.92 -20.22
CA GLY A 32 0.51 -10.60 -19.65
C GLY A 32 1.48 -10.15 -18.57
N LYS A 33 2.68 -10.71 -18.53
CA LYS A 33 3.74 -10.35 -17.56
C LYS A 33 4.98 -9.80 -18.27
N PRO A 34 5.81 -8.99 -17.57
CA PRO A 34 7.10 -8.56 -18.12
C PRO A 34 8.05 -9.75 -18.40
N PRO A 35 8.88 -9.66 -19.45
CA PRO A 35 9.12 -8.49 -20.29
C PRO A 35 8.00 -8.21 -21.29
N ILE A 36 7.68 -6.92 -21.48
CA ILE A 36 6.61 -6.47 -22.35
C ILE A 36 7.19 -5.65 -23.49
N THR A 37 6.81 -5.93 -24.73
CA THR A 37 7.11 -5.11 -25.89
C THR A 37 5.87 -4.33 -26.28
N ILE A 38 6.01 -3.02 -26.46
CA ILE A 38 4.94 -2.11 -26.84
C ILE A 38 5.33 -1.43 -28.17
N LYS A 39 4.47 -1.45 -29.18
CA LYS A 39 4.69 -0.84 -30.51
C LYS A 39 3.42 -0.19 -31.01
N GLY A 40 3.56 0.88 -31.79
CA GLY A 40 2.45 1.56 -32.49
C GLY A 40 2.18 2.96 -31.97
N LYS A 41 1.04 3.50 -32.39
CA LYS A 41 0.53 4.82 -31.96
C LYS A 41 -0.89 4.64 -31.44
N ILE A 42 -1.23 5.41 -30.43
CA ILE A 42 -2.59 5.46 -29.90
C ILE A 42 -3.48 6.17 -30.91
N ASN A 43 -4.56 5.51 -31.32
CA ASN A 43 -5.57 6.03 -32.26
C ASN A 43 -6.97 6.04 -31.62
N GLY A 44 -7.21 5.26 -30.57
CA GLY A 44 -8.46 5.23 -29.81
C GLY A 44 -8.50 6.29 -28.72
N SER A 45 -9.71 6.55 -28.21
CA SER A 45 -9.94 7.49 -27.11
C SER A 45 -10.90 6.95 -26.05
N GLU A 46 -11.34 5.69 -26.17
CA GLU A 46 -12.25 5.08 -25.21
C GLU A 46 -11.78 3.67 -24.85
N ILE A 47 -11.80 3.36 -23.57
CA ILE A 47 -11.39 2.05 -23.02
C ILE A 47 -12.32 1.60 -21.91
N ASN A 48 -12.37 0.27 -21.75
CA ASN A 48 -12.99 -0.40 -20.62
C ASN A 48 -11.92 -1.16 -19.86
N ILE A 49 -11.90 -1.04 -18.53
CA ILE A 49 -10.92 -1.71 -17.67
C ILE A 49 -11.59 -2.28 -16.41
N ASP A 50 -11.12 -3.45 -15.97
CA ASP A 50 -11.55 -4.04 -14.70
C ASP A 50 -10.90 -3.31 -13.52
N GLY A 51 -11.72 -2.77 -12.62
CA GLY A 51 -11.29 -2.07 -11.41
C GLY A 51 -10.89 -2.99 -10.24
N GLY A 52 -11.16 -4.30 -10.33
CA GLY A 52 -11.01 -5.24 -9.22
C GLY A 52 -9.57 -5.73 -8.96
N ILE A 53 -8.61 -5.41 -9.86
CA ILE A 53 -7.24 -5.91 -9.76
C ILE A 53 -6.31 -4.87 -9.15
N SER A 54 -6.29 -3.65 -9.72
CA SER A 54 -5.40 -2.58 -9.25
C SER A 54 -5.84 -1.21 -9.78
N SER A 55 -5.96 -0.23 -8.88
CA SER A 55 -6.18 1.17 -9.23
C SER A 55 -4.99 1.79 -9.98
N GLN A 56 -3.79 1.21 -9.89
CA GLN A 56 -2.58 1.71 -10.58
C GLN A 56 -2.73 1.77 -12.09
N PHE A 57 -3.47 0.83 -12.69
CA PHE A 57 -3.74 0.83 -14.14
C PHE A 57 -4.64 1.99 -14.53
N ILE A 58 -5.64 2.29 -13.70
CA ILE A 58 -6.55 3.42 -13.89
C ILE A 58 -5.78 4.74 -13.77
N SER A 59 -4.99 4.90 -12.71
CA SER A 59 -4.12 6.05 -12.52
C SER A 59 -3.16 6.26 -13.70
N ALA A 60 -2.52 5.21 -14.19
CA ALA A 60 -1.62 5.29 -15.34
C ALA A 60 -2.33 5.80 -16.59
N LEU A 61 -3.53 5.30 -16.88
CA LEU A 61 -4.33 5.71 -18.03
C LEU A 61 -4.86 7.15 -17.90
N LEU A 62 -5.28 7.56 -16.70
CA LEU A 62 -5.70 8.93 -16.42
C LEU A 62 -4.53 9.91 -16.62
N ILE A 63 -3.34 9.60 -16.13
CA ILE A 63 -2.14 10.45 -16.24
C ILE A 63 -1.73 10.66 -17.70
N ILE A 64 -1.82 9.64 -18.56
CA ILE A 64 -1.47 9.78 -19.98
C ILE A 64 -2.60 10.39 -20.81
N GLY A 65 -3.86 10.27 -20.39
CA GLY A 65 -5.05 10.67 -21.12
C GLY A 65 -4.98 12.10 -21.68
N PRO A 66 -4.58 13.14 -20.92
CA PRO A 66 -4.48 14.51 -21.41
C PRO A 66 -3.47 14.68 -22.55
N ARG A 67 -2.52 13.76 -22.72
CA ARG A 67 -1.49 13.83 -23.76
C ARG A 67 -1.92 13.16 -25.08
N LEU A 68 -3.08 12.49 -25.08
CA LEU A 68 -3.64 11.87 -26.26
C LEU A 68 -4.39 12.94 -27.11
N GLU A 69 -4.25 12.89 -28.44
CA GLU A 69 -4.85 13.88 -29.35
C GLU A 69 -6.36 14.04 -29.17
N ASN A 70 -7.06 12.93 -28.91
CA ASN A 70 -8.51 12.88 -28.72
C ASN A 70 -8.93 12.80 -27.25
N GLY A 71 -7.99 13.02 -26.29
CA GLY A 71 -8.26 12.77 -24.90
C GLY A 71 -8.51 11.28 -24.61
N LEU A 72 -9.16 10.99 -23.49
CA LEU A 72 -9.46 9.62 -23.06
C LEU A 72 -10.79 9.57 -22.31
N THR A 73 -11.65 8.63 -22.69
CA THR A 73 -12.79 8.18 -21.88
C THR A 73 -12.46 6.83 -21.28
N LEU A 74 -12.53 6.71 -19.97
CA LEU A 74 -12.21 5.52 -19.20
C LEU A 74 -13.47 5.00 -18.50
N ASN A 75 -13.95 3.83 -18.88
CA ASN A 75 -15.04 3.12 -18.22
C ASN A 75 -14.44 2.04 -17.33
N VAL A 76 -14.70 2.10 -16.02
CA VAL A 76 -14.24 1.12 -15.03
C VAL A 76 -15.35 0.12 -14.77
N ASN A 77 -15.09 -1.13 -15.09
CA ASN A 77 -16.03 -2.23 -14.89
C ASN A 77 -15.79 -2.90 -13.54
N GLY A 78 -16.86 -3.41 -12.94
CA GLY A 78 -16.78 -4.10 -11.66
C GLY A 78 -16.60 -3.14 -10.47
N ASN A 79 -16.15 -3.68 -9.36
CA ASN A 79 -15.90 -2.87 -8.15
C ASN A 79 -14.46 -2.38 -8.14
N LEU A 80 -14.28 -1.05 -8.21
CA LEU A 80 -12.95 -0.45 -8.09
C LEU A 80 -12.42 -0.65 -6.68
N VAL A 81 -11.25 -1.29 -6.57
CA VAL A 81 -10.48 -1.38 -5.33
C VAL A 81 -9.50 -0.22 -5.20
N SER A 82 -9.10 0.09 -3.98
CA SER A 82 -8.10 1.16 -3.72
C SER A 82 -8.53 2.51 -4.32
N LYS A 83 -9.80 2.87 -4.16
CA LYS A 83 -10.40 4.11 -4.69
C LYS A 83 -9.62 5.38 -4.33
N PRO A 84 -9.15 5.58 -3.08
CA PRO A 84 -8.45 6.80 -2.69
C PRO A 84 -7.18 7.08 -3.49
N TYR A 85 -6.53 6.04 -4.05
CA TYR A 85 -5.35 6.26 -4.91
C TYR A 85 -5.71 6.86 -6.26
N VAL A 86 -6.95 6.62 -6.75
CA VAL A 86 -7.46 7.31 -7.93
C VAL A 86 -7.79 8.77 -7.57
N ASP A 87 -8.41 9.01 -6.42
CA ASP A 87 -8.71 10.36 -5.93
C ASP A 87 -7.42 11.18 -5.77
N LEU A 88 -6.38 10.60 -5.19
CA LEU A 88 -5.05 11.22 -5.11
C LEU A 88 -4.49 11.53 -6.51
N THR A 89 -4.63 10.59 -7.46
CA THR A 89 -4.18 10.80 -8.84
C THR A 89 -4.87 12.00 -9.46
N LEU A 90 -6.19 12.09 -9.33
CA LEU A 90 -6.99 13.20 -9.87
C LEU A 90 -6.62 14.55 -9.20
N ALA A 91 -6.41 14.54 -7.88
CA ALA A 91 -5.97 15.72 -7.15
C ALA A 91 -4.60 16.22 -7.64
N ILE A 92 -3.63 15.31 -7.80
CA ILE A 92 -2.30 15.68 -8.34
C ILE A 92 -2.41 16.17 -9.79
N MET A 93 -3.20 15.52 -10.65
CA MET A 93 -3.40 16.00 -12.02
C MET A 93 -3.94 17.43 -12.04
N LYS A 94 -4.88 17.76 -11.14
CA LYS A 94 -5.45 19.10 -10.99
C LYS A 94 -4.40 20.13 -10.55
N GLU A 95 -3.54 19.79 -9.59
CA GLU A 95 -2.41 20.66 -9.17
C GLU A 95 -1.48 21.01 -10.33
N PHE A 96 -1.31 20.09 -11.27
CA PHE A 96 -0.55 20.32 -12.50
C PHE A 96 -1.41 20.87 -13.66
N GLY A 97 -2.60 21.40 -13.35
CA GLY A 97 -3.46 22.15 -14.25
C GLY A 97 -4.23 21.31 -15.27
N VAL A 98 -4.46 20.03 -14.98
CA VAL A 98 -5.26 19.13 -15.79
C VAL A 98 -6.59 18.84 -15.09
N GLU A 99 -7.69 19.13 -15.77
CA GLU A 99 -9.04 18.84 -15.31
C GLU A 99 -9.53 17.50 -15.87
N THR A 100 -10.10 16.69 -15.01
CA THR A 100 -10.74 15.42 -15.36
C THR A 100 -12.21 15.49 -15.00
N ASN A 101 -13.09 15.14 -15.93
CA ASN A 101 -14.51 15.02 -15.66
C ASN A 101 -14.82 13.62 -15.12
N THR A 102 -15.35 13.56 -13.90
CA THR A 102 -15.86 12.34 -13.29
C THR A 102 -17.37 12.26 -13.53
N GLU A 103 -17.77 11.59 -14.61
CA GLU A 103 -19.19 11.48 -14.98
C GLU A 103 -19.96 10.61 -13.99
N ILE A 104 -19.38 9.46 -13.59
CA ILE A 104 -19.90 8.58 -12.56
C ILE A 104 -18.71 8.22 -11.65
N PRO A 105 -18.75 8.59 -10.36
CA PRO A 105 -17.65 8.32 -9.42
C PRO A 105 -17.23 6.84 -9.43
N TYR A 106 -15.95 6.62 -9.64
CA TYR A 106 -15.29 5.31 -9.68
C TYR A 106 -15.71 4.35 -10.82
N GLU A 107 -16.57 4.83 -11.74
CA GLU A 107 -17.05 4.04 -12.87
C GLU A 107 -16.72 4.69 -14.21
N LYS A 108 -16.79 6.04 -14.33
CA LYS A 108 -16.54 6.71 -15.60
C LYS A 108 -15.84 8.05 -15.44
N TYR A 109 -14.72 8.15 -16.15
CA TYR A 109 -13.90 9.35 -16.22
C TYR A 109 -13.71 9.77 -17.67
N SER A 110 -13.64 11.07 -17.91
CA SER A 110 -13.20 11.61 -19.20
C SER A 110 -12.19 12.74 -18.99
N VAL A 111 -11.18 12.76 -19.83
CA VAL A 111 -10.16 13.79 -19.82
C VAL A 111 -9.89 14.22 -21.26
N GLU A 112 -10.05 15.51 -21.53
CA GLU A 112 -9.77 16.09 -22.84
C GLU A 112 -8.25 16.23 -23.06
N HIS A 113 -7.86 16.51 -24.30
CA HIS A 113 -6.47 16.86 -24.62
C HIS A 113 -6.07 18.14 -23.87
N GLN A 114 -5.06 18.04 -23.01
CA GLN A 114 -4.54 19.12 -22.17
C GLN A 114 -3.03 19.00 -22.04
N ILE A 115 -2.40 20.08 -21.57
CA ILE A 115 -0.96 20.11 -21.30
C ILE A 115 -0.76 20.37 -19.81
N TYR A 116 0.00 19.49 -19.15
CA TYR A 116 0.43 19.70 -17.78
C TYR A 116 1.24 20.99 -17.65
N LYS A 117 0.98 21.75 -16.59
CA LYS A 117 1.65 23.01 -16.28
C LYS A 117 2.74 22.78 -15.25
N PRO A 118 3.92 23.35 -15.43
CA PRO A 118 4.92 23.36 -14.38
C PRO A 118 4.37 24.02 -13.11
N THR A 119 4.57 23.38 -11.96
CA THR A 119 4.17 23.93 -10.67
C THR A 119 5.20 23.57 -9.61
N THR A 120 5.23 24.35 -8.52
CA THR A 120 5.97 23.97 -7.32
C THR A 120 5.01 23.21 -6.41
N PHE A 121 5.37 21.98 -6.08
CA PHE A 121 4.54 21.10 -5.29
C PHE A 121 5.34 20.53 -4.12
N THR A 122 4.82 20.66 -2.91
CA THR A 122 5.41 20.03 -1.72
C THR A 122 4.79 18.67 -1.53
N ILE A 123 5.61 17.62 -1.59
CA ILE A 123 5.16 16.24 -1.42
C ILE A 123 4.82 16.02 0.06
N PRO A 124 3.58 15.62 0.39
CA PRO A 124 3.20 15.31 1.76
C PRO A 124 3.85 14.02 2.26
N SER A 125 3.82 13.81 3.57
CA SER A 125 4.25 12.55 4.18
C SER A 125 3.43 11.37 3.68
N ASP A 126 4.08 10.23 3.46
CA ASP A 126 3.47 8.99 3.00
C ASP A 126 2.81 8.25 4.17
N PHE A 127 1.49 8.25 4.24
CA PHE A 127 0.73 7.57 5.29
C PHE A 127 0.89 6.04 5.27
N SER A 128 1.24 5.43 4.15
CA SER A 128 1.52 4.00 4.12
C SER A 128 2.78 3.64 4.93
N ASN A 129 3.83 4.47 4.85
CA ASN A 129 5.03 4.31 5.67
C ASN A 129 4.80 4.80 7.11
N LEU A 130 4.06 5.90 7.27
CA LEU A 130 3.69 6.44 8.58
C LEU A 130 2.92 5.40 9.41
N ALA A 131 2.04 4.62 8.80
CA ALA A 131 1.29 3.56 9.47
C ALA A 131 2.21 2.53 10.17
N LEU A 132 3.35 2.20 9.57
CA LEU A 132 4.34 1.32 10.17
C LEU A 132 5.05 1.98 11.36
N LEU A 133 5.38 3.28 11.26
CA LEU A 133 5.98 4.02 12.36
C LEU A 133 5.00 4.18 13.53
N LEU A 134 3.72 4.44 13.25
CA LEU A 134 2.67 4.48 14.27
C LEU A 134 2.47 3.10 14.93
N ALA A 135 2.52 2.02 14.15
CA ALA A 135 2.47 0.67 14.70
C ALA A 135 3.70 0.38 15.60
N ALA A 136 4.89 0.86 15.22
CA ALA A 136 6.08 0.77 16.08
C ALA A 136 5.87 1.53 17.39
N ASN A 137 5.39 2.78 17.33
CA ASN A 137 5.11 3.58 18.53
C ASN A 137 4.09 2.89 19.45
N VAL A 138 3.04 2.29 18.87
CA VAL A 138 2.01 1.56 19.63
C VAL A 138 2.56 0.29 20.29
N LEU A 139 3.39 -0.48 19.58
CA LEU A 139 3.92 -1.75 20.09
C LEU A 139 5.02 -1.53 21.12
N LEU A 140 5.96 -0.62 20.85
CA LEU A 140 7.16 -0.43 21.66
C LEU A 140 6.93 0.53 22.84
N ASP A 141 5.88 1.34 22.80
CA ASP A 141 5.47 2.30 23.84
C ASP A 141 6.57 3.33 24.21
N ASP A 142 7.40 3.67 23.20
CA ASP A 142 8.61 4.47 23.39
C ASP A 142 8.40 5.99 23.23
N GLY A 143 7.14 6.43 23.00
CA GLY A 143 6.78 7.84 22.86
C GLY A 143 7.45 8.52 21.67
N LEU A 144 7.56 7.84 20.53
CA LEU A 144 8.09 8.41 19.30
C LEU A 144 7.25 9.61 18.88
N GLU A 145 7.91 10.75 18.69
CA GLU A 145 7.36 11.91 18.00
C GLU A 145 7.83 11.84 16.55
N ILE A 146 6.89 11.91 15.61
CA ILE A 146 7.17 11.75 14.19
C ILE A 146 6.83 13.06 13.51
N ASP A 147 7.82 13.70 12.88
CA ASP A 147 7.61 14.89 12.06
C ASP A 147 6.87 14.48 10.78
N ILE A 148 5.76 15.15 10.51
CA ILE A 148 4.92 14.91 9.34
C ILE A 148 4.60 16.21 8.61
N ASN A 149 4.41 16.11 7.32
CA ASN A 149 3.77 17.12 6.50
C ASN A 149 2.46 16.52 5.96
N LEU A 150 1.33 16.87 6.56
CA LEU A 150 0.03 16.33 6.17
C LEU A 150 -0.33 16.73 4.74
N GLY A 151 0.01 17.96 4.32
CA GLY A 151 -0.39 18.49 3.02
C GLY A 151 -1.92 18.58 2.89
N GLU A 152 -2.38 18.86 1.65
CA GLU A 152 -3.81 18.94 1.34
C GLU A 152 -4.27 17.78 0.41
N MET A 153 -3.39 16.80 0.15
CA MET A 153 -3.69 15.72 -0.78
C MET A 153 -4.40 14.56 -0.07
N PRO A 154 -5.49 14.03 -0.63
CA PRO A 154 -6.20 12.92 -0.03
C PRO A 154 -5.34 11.65 -0.07
N GLN A 155 -5.11 11.04 1.07
CA GLN A 155 -4.42 9.75 1.17
C GLN A 155 -5.32 8.74 1.90
N GLY A 156 -5.69 7.65 1.21
CA GLY A 156 -6.56 6.64 1.82
C GLY A 156 -5.98 6.02 3.08
N ASP A 157 -4.66 5.90 3.15
CA ASP A 157 -3.96 5.27 4.27
C ASP A 157 -3.98 6.14 5.56
N GLU A 158 -4.52 7.37 5.53
CA GLU A 158 -4.90 8.13 6.72
C GLU A 158 -5.89 7.36 7.61
N ALA A 159 -6.64 6.41 7.03
CA ALA A 159 -7.51 5.50 7.77
C ALA A 159 -6.79 4.70 8.88
N ILE A 160 -5.45 4.68 8.90
CA ILE A 160 -4.70 4.10 10.02
C ILE A 160 -5.03 4.79 11.34
N ILE A 161 -5.33 6.08 11.32
CA ILE A 161 -5.70 6.85 12.53
C ILE A 161 -6.99 6.27 13.13
N ASP A 162 -8.05 6.15 12.32
CA ASP A 162 -9.34 5.58 12.74
C ASP A 162 -9.19 4.13 13.24
N ILE A 163 -8.38 3.33 12.53
CA ILE A 163 -8.08 1.94 12.91
C ILE A 163 -7.39 1.89 14.28
N LEU A 164 -6.43 2.75 14.54
CA LEU A 164 -5.74 2.81 15.82
C LEU A 164 -6.67 3.25 16.94
N GLU A 165 -7.54 4.23 16.69
CA GLU A 165 -8.54 4.68 17.66
C GLU A 165 -9.56 3.57 17.98
N GLU A 166 -10.02 2.80 16.99
CA GLU A 166 -10.90 1.63 17.20
C GLU A 166 -10.21 0.54 18.05
N LEU A 167 -8.88 0.39 17.90
CA LEU A 167 -8.09 -0.50 18.74
C LEU A 167 -7.84 0.03 20.16
N GLY A 168 -8.25 1.28 20.46
CA GLY A 168 -8.13 1.94 21.76
C GLY A 168 -6.88 2.79 21.93
N VAL A 169 -6.16 3.08 20.87
CA VAL A 169 -5.00 4.00 20.87
C VAL A 169 -5.52 5.44 20.73
N THR A 170 -4.91 6.37 21.45
CA THR A 170 -5.14 7.80 21.23
C THR A 170 -4.05 8.32 20.28
N VAL A 171 -4.44 8.82 19.14
CA VAL A 171 -3.53 9.50 18.20
C VAL A 171 -3.54 10.99 18.51
N ILE A 172 -2.37 11.60 18.62
CA ILE A 172 -2.19 13.01 18.97
C ILE A 172 -1.48 13.67 17.81
N LEU A 173 -2.14 14.68 17.23
CA LEU A 173 -1.58 15.59 16.24
C LEU A 173 -1.30 16.93 16.93
N ASP A 174 -0.07 17.41 16.88
CA ASP A 174 0.35 18.69 17.41
C ASP A 174 1.22 19.42 16.36
N GLY A 175 0.58 20.30 15.60
CA GLY A 175 1.21 20.96 14.45
C GLY A 175 1.65 19.92 13.41
N ASP A 176 2.94 19.92 13.11
CA ASP A 176 3.56 18.99 12.15
C ASP A 176 4.08 17.70 12.83
N ASN A 177 3.63 17.40 14.05
CA ASN A 177 4.04 16.22 14.77
C ASN A 177 2.86 15.28 15.02
N ILE A 178 3.10 13.97 14.88
CA ILE A 178 2.17 12.93 15.25
C ILE A 178 2.81 11.96 16.24
N THR A 179 2.06 11.61 17.29
CA THR A 179 2.45 10.60 18.27
C THR A 179 1.23 9.82 18.73
N THR A 180 1.44 8.76 19.49
CA THR A 180 0.36 7.92 20.00
C THR A 180 0.48 7.70 21.51
N LYS A 181 -0.66 7.55 22.17
CA LYS A 181 -0.76 7.00 23.52
C LYS A 181 -1.46 5.65 23.45
N SER A 182 -0.69 4.60 23.68
CA SER A 182 -1.16 3.23 23.57
C SER A 182 -1.63 2.70 24.92
N PRO A 183 -2.77 1.99 24.99
CA PRO A 183 -3.11 1.22 26.18
C PRO A 183 -2.13 0.04 26.34
N LYS A 184 -2.07 -0.52 27.55
CA LYS A 184 -1.24 -1.72 27.81
C LYS A 184 -1.61 -2.91 26.92
N VAL A 185 -2.86 -3.01 26.53
CA VAL A 185 -3.42 -4.07 25.68
C VAL A 185 -4.44 -3.46 24.73
N LEU A 186 -4.29 -3.74 23.45
CA LEU A 186 -5.20 -3.26 22.40
C LEU A 186 -6.53 -4.02 22.42
N GLY A 187 -7.53 -3.40 21.88
CA GLY A 187 -8.79 -4.05 21.50
C GLY A 187 -8.59 -5.07 20.38
N GLY A 188 -9.68 -5.44 19.74
CA GLY A 188 -9.71 -6.14 18.46
C GLY A 188 -10.82 -5.54 17.63
N GLY A 189 -10.98 -6.01 16.41
CA GLY A 189 -11.97 -5.45 15.50
C GLY A 189 -12.02 -6.17 14.15
N ARG A 190 -12.89 -5.64 13.28
CA ARG A 190 -13.03 -6.09 11.89
C ARG A 190 -12.76 -4.91 10.97
N PHE A 191 -11.77 -5.04 10.12
CA PHE A 191 -11.25 -3.94 9.31
C PHE A 191 -11.34 -4.28 7.82
N ASP A 192 -12.06 -3.44 7.09
CA ASP A 192 -12.15 -3.49 5.64
C ASP A 192 -10.97 -2.72 5.02
N LEU A 193 -10.07 -3.42 4.36
CA LEU A 193 -8.92 -2.82 3.69
C LEU A 193 -9.08 -2.78 2.15
N SER A 194 -10.30 -2.80 1.63
CA SER A 194 -10.54 -2.71 0.18
C SER A 194 -9.95 -1.44 -0.44
N ASN A 195 -9.91 -0.36 0.32
CA ASN A 195 -9.38 0.94 -0.10
C ASN A 195 -7.93 1.23 0.35
N THR A 196 -7.42 0.46 1.31
CA THR A 196 -6.13 0.73 1.98
C THR A 196 -5.28 -0.53 2.15
N PRO A 197 -5.00 -1.27 1.05
CA PRO A 197 -4.30 -2.57 1.13
C PRO A 197 -2.88 -2.46 1.70
N ASP A 198 -2.27 -1.29 1.64
CA ASP A 198 -0.92 -1.08 2.12
C ASP A 198 -0.84 -0.92 3.65
N LEU A 199 -2.00 -0.77 4.33
CA LEU A 199 -2.10 -0.85 5.79
C LEU A 199 -2.07 -2.28 6.34
N LEU A 200 -2.27 -3.30 5.49
CA LEU A 200 -2.31 -4.71 5.90
C LEU A 200 -1.12 -5.13 6.78
N PRO A 201 0.16 -4.85 6.43
CA PRO A 201 1.28 -5.26 7.26
C PRO A 201 1.31 -4.56 8.64
N ALA A 202 1.02 -3.26 8.68
CA ALA A 202 1.00 -2.48 9.92
C ALA A 202 -0.11 -2.98 10.86
N LEU A 203 -1.34 -3.17 10.35
CA LEU A 203 -2.45 -3.67 11.14
C LEU A 203 -2.22 -5.10 11.63
N ALA A 204 -1.62 -5.96 10.80
CA ALA A 204 -1.39 -7.36 11.16
C ALA A 204 -0.47 -7.50 12.38
N ILE A 205 0.60 -6.71 12.46
CA ILE A 205 1.53 -6.78 13.60
C ILE A 205 0.93 -6.21 14.90
N LEU A 206 -0.07 -5.35 14.84
CA LEU A 206 -0.76 -4.83 16.04
C LEU A 206 -1.46 -5.95 16.83
N CYS A 207 -1.74 -7.10 16.20
CA CYS A 207 -2.26 -8.29 16.88
C CYS A 207 -1.33 -8.78 18.01
N LEU A 208 -0.03 -8.47 17.97
CA LEU A 208 0.94 -8.83 19.02
C LEU A 208 0.58 -8.24 20.40
N LYS A 209 -0.02 -7.06 20.43
CA LYS A 209 -0.43 -6.36 21.66
C LYS A 209 -1.94 -6.44 21.90
N SER A 210 -2.69 -7.15 21.06
CA SER A 210 -4.14 -7.23 21.15
C SER A 210 -4.63 -8.27 22.15
N SER A 211 -5.83 -8.06 22.72
CA SER A 211 -6.52 -9.03 23.60
C SER A 211 -7.63 -9.80 22.91
N LYS A 212 -8.05 -9.34 21.73
CA LYS A 212 -9.13 -9.92 20.95
C LYS A 212 -8.67 -10.13 19.49
N PRO A 213 -9.32 -11.00 18.74
CA PRO A 213 -9.01 -11.18 17.33
C PRO A 213 -9.09 -9.90 16.52
N ILE A 214 -8.20 -9.78 15.54
CA ILE A 214 -8.25 -8.78 14.46
C ILE A 214 -8.61 -9.52 13.19
N GLU A 215 -9.76 -9.19 12.59
CA GLU A 215 -10.18 -9.67 11.29
C GLU A 215 -9.91 -8.60 10.23
N ILE A 216 -9.19 -8.97 9.18
CA ILE A 216 -8.89 -8.13 8.02
C ILE A 216 -9.54 -8.77 6.82
N PHE A 217 -10.33 -8.01 6.06
CA PHE A 217 -11.11 -8.54 4.95
C PHE A 217 -11.20 -7.56 3.77
N ASN A 218 -11.77 -8.02 2.63
CA ASN A 218 -11.89 -7.27 1.37
C ASN A 218 -10.54 -6.81 0.79
N VAL A 219 -9.43 -7.51 1.08
CA VAL A 219 -8.07 -7.12 0.67
C VAL A 219 -7.42 -8.13 -0.29
N LYS A 220 -8.21 -8.88 -1.04
CA LYS A 220 -7.73 -9.89 -2.00
C LYS A 220 -6.64 -9.37 -2.94
N HIS A 221 -6.73 -8.11 -3.36
CA HIS A 221 -5.76 -7.47 -4.25
C HIS A 221 -4.35 -7.30 -3.61
N ALA A 222 -4.21 -7.44 -2.29
CA ALA A 222 -2.91 -7.53 -1.62
C ALA A 222 -2.12 -8.80 -1.98
N ARG A 223 -2.77 -9.80 -2.59
CA ARG A 223 -2.08 -10.99 -3.14
C ARG A 223 -1.29 -10.71 -4.42
N TYR A 224 -1.56 -9.57 -5.08
CA TYR A 224 -0.94 -9.16 -6.33
C TYR A 224 0.05 -7.99 -6.17
N LYS A 225 0.49 -7.73 -4.94
CA LYS A 225 1.52 -6.73 -4.62
C LYS A 225 2.94 -7.29 -4.88
N GLU A 226 3.95 -6.83 -4.14
CA GLU A 226 5.32 -7.32 -4.23
C GLU A 226 5.40 -8.82 -4.00
N THR A 227 4.59 -9.30 -3.05
CA THR A 227 4.37 -10.70 -2.70
C THR A 227 2.86 -10.96 -2.55
N ASP A 228 2.46 -12.21 -2.35
CA ASP A 228 1.16 -12.52 -1.75
C ASP A 228 1.21 -12.15 -0.26
N ARG A 229 0.96 -10.87 0.06
CA ARG A 229 1.07 -10.36 1.43
C ARG A 229 0.20 -11.11 2.43
N ILE A 230 -0.99 -11.57 2.01
CA ILE A 230 -1.90 -12.33 2.87
C ILE A 230 -1.23 -13.64 3.27
N SER A 231 -0.70 -14.38 2.30
CA SER A 231 -0.09 -15.69 2.55
C SER A 231 1.22 -15.57 3.33
N VAL A 232 2.07 -14.59 2.99
CA VAL A 232 3.34 -14.38 3.67
C VAL A 232 3.10 -13.97 5.13
N ILE A 233 2.26 -12.98 5.41
CA ILE A 233 1.93 -12.56 6.78
C ILE A 233 1.33 -13.73 7.57
N SER A 234 0.40 -14.49 6.96
CA SER A 234 -0.22 -15.65 7.60
C SER A 234 0.80 -16.70 8.01
N ARG A 235 1.77 -16.98 7.15
CA ARG A 235 2.85 -17.94 7.41
C ARG A 235 3.79 -17.45 8.51
N GLU A 236 4.22 -16.20 8.40
CA GLU A 236 5.24 -15.63 9.29
C GLU A 236 4.71 -15.40 10.71
N LEU A 237 3.48 -14.90 10.86
CA LEU A 237 2.89 -14.69 12.19
C LEU A 237 2.57 -16.00 12.92
N LYS A 238 2.33 -17.10 12.22
CA LYS A 238 2.18 -18.43 12.84
C LYS A 238 3.46 -18.88 13.54
N LYS A 239 4.64 -18.52 13.02
CA LYS A 239 5.93 -18.91 13.62
C LYS A 239 6.09 -18.38 15.05
N ILE A 240 5.54 -17.22 15.32
CA ILE A 240 5.62 -16.53 16.62
C ILE A 240 4.45 -16.85 17.56
N GLY A 241 3.58 -17.78 17.17
CA GLY A 241 2.49 -18.28 18.00
C GLY A 241 1.14 -17.58 17.80
N ILE A 242 1.01 -16.62 16.87
CA ILE A 242 -0.28 -16.03 16.52
C ILE A 242 -1.15 -17.07 15.83
N GLY A 243 -2.41 -17.19 16.29
CA GLY A 243 -3.42 -18.00 15.59
C GLY A 243 -3.83 -17.28 14.31
N VAL A 244 -3.63 -17.91 13.16
CA VAL A 244 -3.97 -17.30 11.87
C VAL A 244 -4.90 -18.20 11.08
N LYS A 245 -6.09 -17.68 10.77
CA LYS A 245 -7.00 -18.25 9.76
C LYS A 245 -6.91 -17.39 8.51
N GLU A 246 -6.23 -17.88 7.50
CA GLU A 246 -6.15 -17.24 6.19
C GLU A 246 -7.46 -17.48 5.41
N ASN A 247 -7.99 -16.43 4.79
CA ASN A 247 -9.12 -16.45 3.86
C ASN A 247 -8.63 -16.00 2.48
N ASP A 248 -9.43 -16.15 1.44
CA ASP A 248 -9.09 -15.74 0.07
C ASP A 248 -8.85 -14.23 -0.03
N ASP A 249 -9.61 -13.43 0.69
CA ASP A 249 -9.62 -11.97 0.67
C ASP A 249 -9.11 -11.30 1.96
N GLY A 250 -8.42 -12.06 2.84
CA GLY A 250 -7.93 -11.51 4.10
C GLY A 250 -7.53 -12.57 5.11
N MET A 251 -7.62 -12.24 6.40
CA MET A 251 -7.24 -13.14 7.48
C MET A 251 -7.90 -12.78 8.81
N ILE A 252 -7.98 -13.77 9.71
CA ILE A 252 -8.32 -13.56 11.12
C ILE A 252 -7.08 -13.89 11.95
N LEU A 253 -6.63 -12.92 12.73
CA LEU A 253 -5.48 -13.01 13.61
C LEU A 253 -5.97 -13.15 15.04
N THR A 254 -5.63 -14.25 15.70
CA THR A 254 -5.96 -14.50 17.10
C THR A 254 -4.71 -14.31 17.96
N PRO A 255 -4.71 -13.33 18.87
CA PRO A 255 -3.54 -13.01 19.66
C PRO A 255 -3.14 -14.15 20.61
N THR A 256 -1.87 -14.18 20.98
CA THR A 256 -1.32 -15.04 22.01
C THR A 256 -0.68 -14.21 23.13
N LYS A 257 -0.56 -14.75 24.32
CA LYS A 257 0.14 -14.08 25.43
C LYS A 257 1.66 -14.28 25.39
N ASN A 258 2.10 -15.35 24.74
CA ASN A 258 3.52 -15.70 24.68
C ASN A 258 3.94 -15.79 23.23
N HIS A 259 4.87 -14.94 22.84
CA HIS A 259 5.47 -14.96 21.51
C HIS A 259 6.77 -15.78 21.55
N THR A 260 7.03 -16.51 20.48
CA THR A 260 8.26 -17.27 20.30
C THR A 260 9.15 -16.53 19.29
N PRO A 261 10.41 -16.24 19.62
CA PRO A 261 11.35 -15.68 18.64
C PRO A 261 11.45 -16.56 17.39
N ALA A 262 11.56 -15.91 16.22
CA ALA A 262 11.59 -16.61 14.94
C ALA A 262 12.44 -15.87 13.91
N GLU A 263 12.78 -16.56 12.84
CA GLU A 263 13.30 -15.97 11.61
C GLU A 263 12.13 -15.67 10.68
N PHE A 264 11.95 -14.37 10.36
CA PHE A 264 10.97 -13.89 9.42
C PHE A 264 11.58 -13.80 8.02
N ASN A 265 10.82 -14.25 7.02
CA ASN A 265 11.16 -14.07 5.61
C ASN A 265 10.22 -13.03 5.00
N SER A 266 10.77 -11.89 4.61
CA SER A 266 10.00 -10.79 4.00
C SER A 266 9.75 -10.98 2.48
N GLU A 267 10.40 -11.95 1.86
CA GLU A 267 10.32 -12.22 0.41
C GLU A 267 10.61 -10.98 -0.45
N ASN A 268 11.56 -10.15 -0.03
CA ASN A 268 11.92 -8.87 -0.67
C ASN A 268 10.77 -7.83 -0.74
N ASP A 269 9.73 -7.97 0.08
CA ASP A 269 8.70 -6.95 0.24
C ASP A 269 9.11 -5.97 1.34
N HIS A 270 9.34 -4.71 0.96
CA HIS A 270 9.79 -3.64 1.85
C HIS A 270 8.84 -3.38 3.02
N ARG A 271 7.53 -3.48 2.81
CA ARG A 271 6.54 -3.28 3.89
C ARG A 271 6.52 -4.45 4.87
N LEU A 272 6.69 -5.67 4.35
CA LEU A 272 6.80 -6.86 5.20
C LEU A 272 8.11 -6.84 5.98
N PHE A 273 9.22 -6.45 5.37
CA PHE A 273 10.48 -6.29 6.08
C PHE A 273 10.34 -5.30 7.25
N MET A 274 9.77 -4.12 7.01
CA MET A 274 9.56 -3.11 8.06
C MET A 274 8.61 -3.61 9.15
N ALA A 275 7.47 -4.21 8.80
CA ALA A 275 6.52 -4.76 9.74
C ALA A 275 7.13 -5.88 10.60
N PHE A 276 7.84 -6.83 9.99
CA PHE A 276 8.50 -7.91 10.72
C PHE A 276 9.67 -7.42 11.57
N SER A 277 10.38 -6.38 11.13
CA SER A 277 11.41 -5.74 11.97
C SER A 277 10.80 -5.10 13.22
N ILE A 278 9.67 -4.41 13.10
CA ILE A 278 8.94 -3.83 14.24
C ILE A 278 8.43 -4.95 15.17
N ALA A 279 7.85 -6.00 14.62
CA ALA A 279 7.43 -7.17 15.39
C ALA A 279 8.62 -7.82 16.14
N SER A 280 9.78 -7.91 15.47
CA SER A 280 11.02 -8.44 16.06
C SER A 280 11.52 -7.59 17.23
N MET A 281 11.44 -6.25 17.12
CA MET A 281 11.81 -5.35 18.23
C MET A 281 10.88 -5.55 19.44
N TYR A 282 9.60 -5.84 19.20
CA TYR A 282 8.63 -6.10 20.28
C TYR A 282 8.85 -7.45 20.96
N ILE A 283 9.20 -8.50 20.20
CA ILE A 283 9.35 -9.87 20.70
C ILE A 283 10.75 -10.09 21.30
N GLY A 284 11.80 -9.56 20.67
CA GLY A 284 13.20 -9.83 20.97
C GLY A 284 13.74 -11.10 20.26
N ASP A 285 15.05 -11.16 20.08
CA ASP A 285 15.80 -12.33 19.57
C ASP A 285 15.25 -12.92 18.25
N CYS A 286 14.72 -12.08 17.38
CA CYS A 286 14.24 -12.46 16.05
C CYS A 286 15.24 -12.03 14.97
N THR A 287 15.14 -12.65 13.78
CA THR A 287 15.84 -12.22 12.57
C THR A 287 14.85 -11.91 11.46
N VAL A 288 15.21 -11.03 10.53
CA VAL A 288 14.39 -10.69 9.36
C VAL A 288 15.29 -10.68 8.13
N THR A 289 14.87 -11.38 7.07
CA THR A 289 15.61 -11.42 5.80
C THR A 289 15.35 -10.19 4.92
N ASP A 290 16.17 -10.01 3.90
CA ASP A 290 15.99 -9.03 2.81
C ASP A 290 16.04 -7.55 3.27
N PRO A 291 17.05 -7.11 4.04
CA PRO A 291 17.13 -5.74 4.56
C PRO A 291 17.20 -4.67 3.46
N ASP A 292 17.70 -5.02 2.28
CA ASP A 292 17.83 -4.10 1.16
C ASP A 292 16.48 -3.72 0.53
N SER A 293 15.43 -4.46 0.82
CA SER A 293 14.08 -4.18 0.32
C SER A 293 13.56 -2.80 0.73
N VAL A 294 14.00 -2.24 1.87
CA VAL A 294 13.61 -0.89 2.34
C VAL A 294 14.03 0.23 1.38
N GLN A 295 15.01 -0.01 0.51
CA GLN A 295 15.44 0.97 -0.50
C GLN A 295 14.30 1.40 -1.43
N VAL A 296 13.23 0.60 -1.53
CA VAL A 296 12.07 0.87 -2.41
C VAL A 296 11.23 2.05 -1.90
N SER A 297 10.96 2.14 -0.60
CA SER A 297 10.05 3.16 -0.06
C SER A 297 10.55 3.91 1.16
N TYR A 298 11.46 3.33 1.96
CA TYR A 298 12.02 3.97 3.15
C TYR A 298 13.50 3.63 3.34
N PRO A 299 14.40 4.17 2.52
CA PRO A 299 15.84 3.84 2.54
C PRO A 299 16.51 4.05 3.90
N ASN A 300 16.03 4.99 4.70
CA ASN A 300 16.57 5.31 6.01
C ASN A 300 15.96 4.50 7.18
N PHE A 301 14.99 3.62 6.92
CA PHE A 301 14.25 2.91 7.98
C PHE A 301 15.15 2.29 9.06
N ILE A 302 16.13 1.49 8.68
CA ILE A 302 17.05 0.83 9.64
C ILE A 302 17.86 1.87 10.44
N LYS A 303 18.33 2.93 9.78
CA LYS A 303 19.09 4.01 10.41
C LYS A 303 18.23 4.75 11.42
N ASP A 304 17.02 5.11 11.05
CA ASP A 304 16.11 5.88 11.89
C ASP A 304 15.65 5.06 13.08
N MET A 305 15.33 3.76 12.91
CA MET A 305 15.03 2.86 14.02
C MET A 305 16.21 2.76 15.00
N LYS A 306 17.46 2.67 14.51
CA LYS A 306 18.66 2.68 15.38
C LYS A 306 18.82 3.99 16.12
N ASN A 307 18.55 5.13 15.48
CA ASN A 307 18.59 6.43 16.11
C ASN A 307 17.55 6.54 17.24
N CYS A 308 16.41 5.90 17.09
CA CYS A 308 15.36 5.76 18.13
C CYS A 308 15.67 4.69 19.19
N GLY A 309 16.85 4.07 19.17
CA GLY A 309 17.29 3.12 20.19
C GLY A 309 17.12 1.64 19.86
N ALA A 310 16.61 1.30 18.67
CA ALA A 310 16.47 -0.10 18.26
C ALA A 310 17.84 -0.79 18.13
N GLN A 311 17.96 -1.98 18.70
CA GLN A 311 19.16 -2.82 18.61
C GLN A 311 19.06 -3.73 17.38
N ILE A 312 19.57 -3.26 16.25
CA ILE A 312 19.57 -3.99 14.98
C ILE A 312 21.00 -4.37 14.63
N ILE A 313 21.28 -5.65 14.55
CA ILE A 313 22.62 -6.21 14.25
C ILE A 313 22.55 -6.87 12.87
N PRO A 314 23.36 -6.46 11.89
CA PRO A 314 23.53 -7.20 10.64
C PRO A 314 24.11 -8.58 10.92
N LEU A 315 23.58 -9.61 10.25
CA LEU A 315 24.10 -10.99 10.30
C LEU A 315 25.02 -11.25 9.12
#